data_70b501528df31cb05608a941bef7df91
#
_entry.id   70b501528df31cb05608a941bef7df91
#
_cell.length_a   1.000
_cell.length_b   1.000
_cell.length_c   1.000
_cell.angle_alpha   90.00
_cell.angle_beta   90.00
_cell.angle_gamma   90.00
#
_symmetry.space_group_name_H-M   'P 1'
#
loop_
_entity.id
_entity.type
_entity.pdbx_description
1 polymer ?
#
loop_
_entity_poly.entity_id
_entity_poly.type
_entity_poly.pdbx_seq_one_letter_code
_entity_poly.pdbx_strand_id
1 'polypeptide(L)'
;MFHSWLDQWDEKRARRGEDAKKATIVSLDAERAFSGAANVSNIEEFCKLGVQAAVTPSYFRAPLGNDNDFKRAGDFLKFPSDISTDVEENNLVWAKITESGSRDKALVIFHHWNARSRNRQIAGYLSKRGITVVEIAMPYHFERSRPGSDYADYMLSANLGRTIQSLRQAVWDGQKLIRWLKSEGYREICVLGMSLGSWVAGLVAAHDTNVKKASLFLTAGSLAGMVWTGRATRAIRESFEPTIDLCHLHRAWAPLDLGNYAYSLARPDLDTQIVLAKRDKVVLPELSISLLESLNNAGAKADVLQLNCGHYSLAIPPYILVAGMNLKRFLSQSDSSDRQI
;
A
#
# COMPACT_ATOMS: atom_id res chain seq x y z
N MET A 1 2.41 31.76 10.12
CA MET A 1 3.23 31.89 8.90
C MET A 1 3.75 30.52 8.42
N PHE A 2 4.51 29.73 9.21
CA PHE A 2 5.10 28.47 8.74
C PHE A 2 4.04 27.43 8.26
N HIS A 3 3.00 27.19 9.05
CA HIS A 3 1.95 26.23 8.66
C HIS A 3 1.12 26.68 7.46
N SER A 4 0.87 27.98 7.32
CA SER A 4 0.19 28.53 6.13
C SER A 4 1.02 28.31 4.86
N TRP A 5 2.34 28.45 4.95
CA TRP A 5 3.24 28.14 3.84
C TRP A 5 3.23 26.65 3.50
N LEU A 6 3.26 25.75 4.52
CA LEU A 6 3.15 24.32 4.31
C LEU A 6 1.85 23.94 3.60
N ASP A 7 0.71 24.48 4.03
CA ASP A 7 -0.60 24.22 3.41
C ASP A 7 -0.64 24.67 1.94
N GLN A 8 -0.06 25.84 1.64
CA GLN A 8 0.05 26.31 0.26
C GLN A 8 0.97 25.41 -0.58
N TRP A 9 2.06 24.93 0.01
CA TRP A 9 2.98 24.02 -0.66
C TRP A 9 2.32 22.67 -0.95
N ASP A 10 1.62 22.07 0.04
CA ASP A 10 0.84 20.83 -0.13
C ASP A 10 -0.23 21.00 -1.20
N GLU A 11 -1.00 22.10 -1.17
CA GLU A 11 -2.02 22.41 -2.16
C GLU A 11 -1.44 22.54 -3.58
N LYS A 12 -0.31 23.22 -3.74
CA LYS A 12 0.38 23.32 -5.02
C LYS A 12 0.84 21.97 -5.55
N ARG A 13 1.29 21.07 -4.66
CA ARG A 13 1.67 19.70 -5.02
C ARG A 13 0.46 18.88 -5.47
N ALA A 14 -0.66 18.97 -4.73
CA ALA A 14 -1.90 18.27 -5.05
C ALA A 14 -2.42 18.70 -6.44
N ARG A 15 -2.50 20.02 -6.70
CA ARG A 15 -2.95 20.55 -8.00
C ARG A 15 -2.11 20.05 -9.17
N ARG A 16 -0.78 20.04 -9.06
CA ARG A 16 0.09 19.50 -10.12
C ARG A 16 -0.21 18.05 -10.44
N GLY A 17 -0.63 17.27 -9.46
CA GLY A 17 -1.06 15.88 -9.65
C GLY A 17 -2.46 15.77 -10.27
N GLU A 18 -3.34 16.76 -10.06
CA GLU A 18 -4.69 16.82 -10.63
C GLU A 18 -4.69 17.25 -12.10
N ASP A 19 -3.94 18.31 -12.43
CA ASP A 19 -3.90 18.91 -13.77
C ASP A 19 -3.50 17.86 -14.86
N ALA A 20 -2.79 16.81 -14.45
CA ALA A 20 -2.39 15.71 -15.32
C ALA A 20 -3.48 14.62 -15.47
N LYS A 21 -4.58 14.70 -14.72
CA LYS A 21 -5.62 13.66 -14.67
C LYS A 21 -6.94 14.22 -15.17
N LYS A 22 -7.65 13.41 -15.95
CA LYS A 22 -8.99 13.74 -16.46
C LYS A 22 -9.98 12.69 -15.97
N ALA A 23 -11.23 13.10 -15.77
CA ALA A 23 -12.32 12.19 -15.58
C ALA A 23 -12.45 11.26 -16.82
N THR A 24 -12.76 10.01 -16.56
CA THR A 24 -12.89 8.95 -17.58
C THR A 24 -14.23 8.25 -17.42
N ILE A 25 -14.57 7.41 -18.38
CA ILE A 25 -15.77 6.57 -18.27
C ILE A 25 -15.52 5.48 -17.23
N VAL A 26 -16.51 5.24 -16.37
CA VAL A 26 -16.49 4.15 -15.38
C VAL A 26 -16.52 2.80 -16.12
N SER A 27 -15.67 1.89 -15.66
CA SER A 27 -15.67 0.50 -16.11
C SER A 27 -15.73 -0.45 -14.92
N LEU A 28 -16.55 -1.48 -15.02
CA LEU A 28 -16.62 -2.52 -13.98
C LEU A 28 -15.47 -3.51 -14.11
N ASP A 29 -15.21 -4.04 -15.30
CA ASP A 29 -14.18 -5.06 -15.59
C ASP A 29 -14.09 -6.13 -14.49
N ALA A 30 -15.24 -6.68 -14.09
CA ALA A 30 -15.37 -7.53 -12.90
C ALA A 30 -14.50 -8.79 -12.96
N GLU A 31 -14.30 -9.34 -14.16
CA GLU A 31 -13.46 -10.52 -14.37
C GLU A 31 -11.99 -10.31 -13.96
N ARG A 32 -11.48 -9.07 -14.03
CA ARG A 32 -10.14 -8.74 -13.56
C ARG A 32 -10.00 -8.93 -12.05
N ALA A 33 -11.07 -8.63 -11.31
CA ALA A 33 -11.09 -8.73 -9.85
C ALA A 33 -11.55 -10.09 -9.35
N PHE A 34 -12.56 -10.67 -10.00
CA PHE A 34 -13.29 -11.84 -9.53
C PHE A 34 -13.35 -12.92 -10.62
N SER A 35 -12.79 -14.07 -10.35
CA SER A 35 -12.79 -15.20 -11.29
C SER A 35 -14.21 -15.61 -11.67
N GLY A 36 -14.47 -15.75 -12.98
CA GLY A 36 -15.77 -16.17 -13.50
C GLY A 36 -16.82 -15.03 -13.57
N ALA A 37 -16.42 -13.77 -13.36
CA ALA A 37 -17.33 -12.63 -13.33
C ALA A 37 -17.43 -11.89 -14.69
N ALA A 38 -17.15 -12.54 -15.84
CA ALA A 38 -17.16 -11.92 -17.16
C ALA A 38 -18.54 -11.34 -17.54
N ASN A 39 -19.64 -11.90 -17.01
CA ASN A 39 -21.02 -11.49 -17.34
C ASN A 39 -21.58 -10.41 -16.39
N VAL A 40 -20.80 -9.91 -15.44
CA VAL A 40 -21.24 -8.86 -14.51
C VAL A 40 -21.32 -7.53 -15.23
N SER A 41 -22.53 -7.01 -15.39
CA SER A 41 -22.83 -5.81 -16.18
C SER A 41 -23.38 -4.65 -15.36
N ASN A 42 -23.72 -4.87 -14.10
CA ASN A 42 -24.27 -3.82 -13.23
C ASN A 42 -23.53 -3.69 -11.90
N ILE A 43 -23.61 -2.51 -11.31
CA ILE A 43 -22.87 -2.18 -10.08
C ILE A 43 -23.30 -2.99 -8.87
N GLU A 44 -24.58 -3.36 -8.75
CA GLU A 44 -25.07 -4.13 -7.61
C GLU A 44 -24.50 -5.54 -7.57
N GLU A 45 -24.37 -6.20 -8.72
CA GLU A 45 -23.71 -7.50 -8.81
C GLU A 45 -22.22 -7.38 -8.49
N PHE A 46 -21.56 -6.36 -9.01
CA PHE A 46 -20.15 -6.09 -8.67
C PHE A 46 -19.96 -5.87 -7.17
N CYS A 47 -20.84 -5.10 -6.53
CA CYS A 47 -20.82 -4.86 -5.08
C CYS A 47 -20.96 -6.16 -4.27
N LYS A 48 -21.86 -7.07 -4.68
CA LYS A 48 -22.01 -8.38 -4.03
C LYS A 48 -20.70 -9.18 -4.07
N LEU A 49 -20.03 -9.20 -5.22
CA LEU A 49 -18.72 -9.88 -5.36
C LEU A 49 -17.64 -9.20 -4.50
N GLY A 50 -17.62 -7.86 -4.44
CA GLY A 50 -16.69 -7.13 -3.59
C GLY A 50 -16.85 -7.48 -2.11
N VAL A 51 -18.10 -7.45 -1.60
CA VAL A 51 -18.40 -7.84 -0.20
C VAL A 51 -18.01 -9.31 0.05
N GLN A 52 -18.34 -10.21 -0.88
CA GLN A 52 -17.95 -11.63 -0.76
C GLN A 52 -16.42 -11.81 -0.74
N ALA A 53 -15.70 -11.09 -1.57
CA ALA A 53 -14.23 -11.16 -1.61
C ALA A 53 -13.59 -10.69 -0.30
N ALA A 54 -14.14 -9.66 0.34
CA ALA A 54 -13.65 -9.13 1.62
C ALA A 54 -13.69 -10.17 2.76
N VAL A 55 -14.67 -11.07 2.74
CA VAL A 55 -14.82 -12.13 3.76
C VAL A 55 -14.22 -13.48 3.32
N THR A 56 -13.64 -13.56 2.13
CA THR A 56 -13.03 -14.78 1.59
C THR A 56 -11.54 -14.86 2.01
N PRO A 57 -11.14 -15.75 2.93
CA PRO A 57 -9.77 -15.77 3.48
C PRO A 57 -8.68 -16.02 2.42
N SER A 58 -9.00 -16.71 1.33
CA SER A 58 -8.05 -17.00 0.25
C SER A 58 -7.91 -15.89 -0.77
N TYR A 59 -8.74 -14.84 -0.73
CA TYR A 59 -8.78 -13.79 -1.75
C TYR A 59 -7.42 -13.10 -1.96
N PHE A 60 -6.72 -12.79 -0.86
CA PHE A 60 -5.37 -12.21 -0.89
C PHE A 60 -4.25 -13.23 -0.68
N ARG A 61 -4.54 -14.52 -0.65
CA ARG A 61 -3.49 -15.53 -0.51
C ARG A 61 -2.82 -15.79 -1.86
N ALA A 62 -1.56 -15.42 -1.99
CA ALA A 62 -0.77 -15.73 -3.18
C ALA A 62 -0.60 -17.26 -3.34
N PRO A 63 -0.61 -17.78 -4.58
CA PRO A 63 -0.28 -19.16 -4.85
C PRO A 63 1.09 -19.54 -4.28
N LEU A 64 1.28 -20.81 -3.96
CA LEU A 64 2.61 -21.34 -3.66
C LEU A 64 3.38 -21.35 -4.99
N GLY A 65 4.35 -20.44 -5.13
CA GLY A 65 5.17 -20.32 -6.32
C GLY A 65 6.39 -21.25 -6.28
N ASN A 66 7.12 -21.26 -7.39
CA ASN A 66 8.39 -21.96 -7.48
C ASN A 66 9.53 -21.00 -7.10
N ASP A 67 10.38 -21.37 -6.12
CA ASP A 67 11.51 -20.54 -5.66
C ASP A 67 12.57 -20.29 -6.74
N ASN A 68 12.56 -21.06 -7.83
CA ASN A 68 13.47 -20.91 -8.97
C ASN A 68 13.14 -19.71 -9.89
N ASP A 69 12.02 -19.05 -9.68
CA ASP A 69 11.58 -17.92 -10.52
C ASP A 69 12.37 -16.62 -10.28
N PHE A 70 13.10 -16.54 -9.16
CA PHE A 70 13.81 -15.33 -8.77
C PHE A 70 15.17 -15.22 -9.45
N LYS A 71 15.42 -14.08 -10.10
CA LYS A 71 16.68 -13.77 -10.79
C LYS A 71 17.30 -12.50 -10.23
N ARG A 72 18.53 -12.61 -9.75
CA ARG A 72 19.32 -11.46 -9.29
C ARG A 72 20.06 -10.80 -10.46
N ALA A 73 19.98 -9.48 -10.55
CA ALA A 73 20.73 -8.66 -11.53
C ALA A 73 21.29 -7.42 -10.82
N GLY A 74 22.51 -7.50 -10.31
CA GLY A 74 23.12 -6.48 -9.46
C GLY A 74 22.27 -6.24 -8.19
N ASP A 75 21.88 -5.00 -7.97
CA ASP A 75 21.02 -4.61 -6.83
C ASP A 75 19.54 -4.96 -7.03
N PHE A 76 19.16 -5.53 -8.18
CA PHE A 76 17.78 -5.85 -8.48
C PHE A 76 17.50 -7.34 -8.38
N LEU A 77 16.35 -7.65 -7.80
CA LEU A 77 15.70 -8.96 -7.85
C LEU A 77 14.53 -8.86 -8.82
N LYS A 78 14.38 -9.86 -9.68
CA LYS A 78 13.29 -9.97 -10.66
C LYS A 78 12.60 -11.29 -10.52
N PHE A 79 11.27 -11.30 -10.66
CA PHE A 79 10.47 -12.52 -10.66
C PHE A 79 9.11 -12.27 -11.37
N PRO A 80 8.49 -13.28 -11.98
CA PRO A 80 7.18 -13.13 -12.59
C PRO A 80 6.11 -12.89 -11.53
N SER A 81 5.17 -12.00 -11.84
CA SER A 81 3.94 -11.84 -11.06
C SER A 81 3.02 -13.04 -11.28
N ASP A 82 2.33 -13.50 -10.23
CA ASP A 82 1.34 -14.58 -10.35
C ASP A 82 -0.01 -14.09 -10.89
N ILE A 83 -0.20 -12.78 -11.05
CA ILE A 83 -1.32 -12.16 -11.76
C ILE A 83 -0.79 -11.58 -13.06
N SER A 84 -1.20 -12.16 -14.19
CA SER A 84 -0.90 -11.64 -15.53
C SER A 84 -1.88 -10.54 -15.93
N THR A 85 -1.37 -9.51 -16.58
CA THR A 85 -2.14 -8.37 -17.10
C THR A 85 -1.90 -8.16 -18.58
N ASP A 86 -2.69 -7.29 -19.19
CA ASP A 86 -2.57 -6.85 -20.57
C ASP A 86 -1.38 -5.91 -20.83
N VAL A 87 -0.57 -5.61 -19.81
CA VAL A 87 0.68 -4.83 -19.89
C VAL A 87 1.85 -5.76 -19.56
N GLU A 88 2.64 -6.11 -20.57
CA GLU A 88 3.72 -7.09 -20.45
C GLU A 88 4.75 -6.68 -19.38
N GLU A 89 5.17 -5.42 -19.39
CA GLU A 89 6.13 -4.88 -18.41
C GLU A 89 5.64 -5.04 -16.97
N ASN A 90 4.30 -4.96 -16.76
CA ASN A 90 3.72 -5.11 -15.43
C ASN A 90 3.79 -6.55 -14.89
N ASN A 91 3.96 -7.54 -15.77
CA ASN A 91 3.98 -8.95 -15.40
C ASN A 91 5.33 -9.43 -14.86
N LEU A 92 6.39 -8.60 -14.95
CA LEU A 92 7.69 -8.85 -14.33
C LEU A 92 7.89 -7.91 -13.13
N VAL A 93 7.99 -8.50 -11.95
CA VAL A 93 8.24 -7.74 -10.71
C VAL A 93 9.72 -7.39 -10.58
N TRP A 94 9.99 -6.17 -10.18
CA TRP A 94 11.32 -5.66 -9.90
C TRP A 94 11.40 -5.19 -8.45
N ALA A 95 12.37 -5.64 -7.71
CA ALA A 95 12.63 -5.19 -6.35
C ALA A 95 14.10 -4.77 -6.21
N LYS A 96 14.35 -3.54 -5.75
CA LYS A 96 15.70 -3.07 -5.49
C LYS A 96 16.11 -3.44 -4.08
N ILE A 97 17.24 -4.11 -3.92
CA ILE A 97 17.78 -4.53 -2.63
C ILE A 97 18.93 -3.60 -2.24
N THR A 98 18.89 -3.08 -1.03
CA THR A 98 19.99 -2.37 -0.37
C THR A 98 20.39 -3.18 0.85
N GLU A 99 21.44 -3.98 0.72
CA GLU A 99 21.87 -4.94 1.75
C GLU A 99 22.51 -4.24 2.95
N SER A 100 22.29 -4.82 4.13
CA SER A 100 22.93 -4.39 5.38
C SER A 100 24.14 -5.24 5.78
N GLY A 101 24.36 -6.36 5.09
CA GLY A 101 25.32 -7.40 5.49
C GLY A 101 24.80 -8.35 6.59
N SER A 102 23.63 -8.11 7.17
CA SER A 102 22.96 -9.00 8.14
C SER A 102 21.70 -9.62 7.54
N ARG A 103 21.38 -10.85 7.98
CA ARG A 103 20.12 -11.55 7.68
C ARG A 103 19.13 -11.48 8.86
N ASP A 104 19.40 -10.66 9.87
CA ASP A 104 18.50 -10.53 11.02
C ASP A 104 17.16 -9.92 10.64
N LYS A 105 17.18 -8.85 9.82
CA LYS A 105 15.99 -8.09 9.51
C LYS A 105 15.94 -7.61 8.06
N ALA A 106 14.79 -7.81 7.41
CA ALA A 106 14.50 -7.21 6.12
C ALA A 106 13.25 -6.33 6.20
N LEU A 107 13.29 -5.17 5.53
CA LEU A 107 12.17 -4.24 5.38
C LEU A 107 11.76 -4.19 3.91
N VAL A 108 10.54 -4.62 3.61
CA VAL A 108 9.93 -4.46 2.28
C VAL A 108 9.18 -3.13 2.23
N ILE A 109 9.49 -2.28 1.25
CA ILE A 109 8.87 -0.96 1.08
C ILE A 109 7.91 -0.97 -0.11
N PHE A 110 6.65 -0.59 0.16
CA PHE A 110 5.62 -0.28 -0.83
C PHE A 110 5.49 1.24 -0.94
N HIS A 111 5.85 1.78 -2.10
CA HIS A 111 5.92 3.22 -2.32
C HIS A 111 4.52 3.85 -2.53
N HIS A 112 4.44 5.18 -2.53
CA HIS A 112 3.21 5.91 -2.81
C HIS A 112 2.80 5.82 -4.29
N TRP A 113 1.53 6.11 -4.58
CA TRP A 113 1.02 6.21 -5.96
C TRP A 113 1.77 7.27 -6.76
N ASN A 114 2.06 6.98 -8.02
CA ASN A 114 2.83 7.85 -8.92
C ASN A 114 4.24 8.20 -8.44
N ALA A 115 4.87 7.32 -7.66
CA ALA A 115 6.28 7.45 -7.30
C ALA A 115 7.15 7.47 -8.57
N ARG A 116 8.04 8.46 -8.67
CA ARG A 116 8.97 8.60 -9.78
C ARG A 116 10.39 8.14 -9.45
N SER A 117 10.66 7.87 -8.19
CA SER A 117 11.97 7.40 -7.72
C SER A 117 11.82 6.58 -6.45
N ARG A 118 12.77 5.68 -6.23
CA ARG A 118 12.90 4.90 -5.00
C ARG A 118 13.48 5.73 -3.86
N ASN A 119 13.24 5.29 -2.63
CA ASN A 119 13.60 6.01 -1.40
C ASN A 119 15.05 5.74 -0.97
N ARG A 120 16.03 6.03 -1.83
CA ARG A 120 17.46 5.74 -1.61
C ARG A 120 17.98 6.21 -0.26
N GLN A 121 17.49 7.36 0.25
CA GLN A 121 17.94 7.92 1.52
C GLN A 121 17.49 7.05 2.70
N ILE A 122 16.23 6.62 2.72
CA ILE A 122 15.70 5.72 3.75
C ILE A 122 16.42 4.36 3.67
N ALA A 123 16.56 3.81 2.46
CA ALA A 123 17.24 2.53 2.25
C ALA A 123 18.69 2.57 2.74
N GLY A 124 19.47 3.58 2.34
CA GLY A 124 20.86 3.74 2.79
C GLY A 124 21.00 4.06 4.29
N TYR A 125 20.03 4.77 4.88
CA TYR A 125 20.02 5.05 6.32
C TYR A 125 19.79 3.79 7.15
N LEU A 126 18.84 2.93 6.75
CA LEU A 126 18.47 1.72 7.46
C LEU A 126 19.47 0.58 7.23
N SER A 127 20.02 0.44 6.00
CA SER A 127 21.00 -0.60 5.69
C SER A 127 22.28 -0.45 6.53
N LYS A 128 22.75 0.78 6.74
CA LYS A 128 23.89 1.08 7.64
C LYS A 128 23.59 0.74 9.12
N ARG A 129 22.35 0.37 9.45
CA ARG A 129 21.88 0.02 10.81
C ARG A 129 21.43 -1.43 10.93
N GLY A 130 21.89 -2.28 10.01
CA GLY A 130 21.65 -3.71 10.05
C GLY A 130 20.30 -4.16 9.50
N ILE A 131 19.54 -3.28 8.81
CA ILE A 131 18.26 -3.62 8.21
C ILE A 131 18.40 -3.64 6.69
N THR A 132 18.32 -4.79 6.06
CA THR A 132 18.26 -4.89 4.60
C THR A 132 16.93 -4.31 4.11
N VAL A 133 17.00 -3.42 3.12
CA VAL A 133 15.83 -2.76 2.55
C VAL A 133 15.56 -3.27 1.15
N VAL A 134 14.31 -3.67 0.90
CA VAL A 134 13.84 -4.16 -0.41
C VAL A 134 12.69 -3.30 -0.89
N GLU A 135 12.96 -2.46 -1.91
CA GLU A 135 11.96 -1.57 -2.49
C GLU A 135 11.31 -2.22 -3.70
N ILE A 136 10.11 -2.78 -3.54
CA ILE A 136 9.36 -3.42 -4.62
C ILE A 136 8.73 -2.36 -5.54
N ALA A 137 8.81 -2.56 -6.85
CA ALA A 137 8.03 -1.80 -7.82
C ALA A 137 6.58 -2.29 -7.78
N MET A 138 5.65 -1.47 -7.27
CA MET A 138 4.23 -1.79 -7.35
C MET A 138 3.74 -1.82 -8.81
N PRO A 139 2.61 -2.48 -9.09
CA PRO A 139 2.08 -2.55 -10.45
C PRO A 139 2.02 -1.18 -11.13
N TYR A 140 2.39 -1.14 -12.40
CA TYR A 140 2.40 0.05 -13.26
C TYR A 140 3.33 1.18 -12.84
N HIS A 141 4.33 0.91 -11.99
CA HIS A 141 5.34 1.89 -11.58
C HIS A 141 6.76 1.46 -12.00
N PHE A 142 7.63 2.42 -12.17
CA PHE A 142 9.06 2.22 -12.52
C PHE A 142 9.23 1.31 -13.75
N GLU A 143 9.93 0.18 -13.59
CA GLU A 143 10.17 -0.81 -14.65
C GLU A 143 8.90 -1.54 -15.11
N ARG A 144 7.81 -1.40 -14.35
CA ARG A 144 6.49 -2.00 -14.64
C ARG A 144 5.52 -1.01 -15.29
N SER A 145 5.99 0.21 -15.60
CA SER A 145 5.14 1.25 -16.19
C SER A 145 4.63 0.83 -17.56
N ARG A 146 3.39 1.17 -17.86
CA ARG A 146 2.82 1.01 -19.18
C ARG A 146 3.59 1.90 -20.17
N PRO A 147 4.02 1.37 -21.34
CA PRO A 147 4.67 2.19 -22.36
C PRO A 147 3.85 3.42 -22.72
N GLY A 148 4.49 4.58 -22.79
CA GLY A 148 3.85 5.85 -23.12
C GLY A 148 2.96 6.45 -22.04
N SER A 149 2.94 5.90 -20.81
CA SER A 149 2.21 6.50 -19.69
C SER A 149 3.13 7.29 -18.78
N ASP A 150 2.74 8.52 -18.46
CA ASP A 150 3.48 9.41 -17.54
C ASP A 150 3.16 9.14 -16.06
N TYR A 151 2.13 8.34 -15.77
CA TYR A 151 1.70 8.01 -14.40
C TYR A 151 0.96 6.65 -14.34
N ALA A 152 0.84 6.11 -13.14
CA ALA A 152 0.27 4.79 -12.89
C ALA A 152 -1.27 4.83 -12.79
N ASP A 153 -1.92 5.25 -13.88
CA ASP A 153 -3.38 5.33 -14.00
C ASP A 153 -4.07 3.96 -13.88
N TYR A 154 -3.40 2.88 -14.27
CA TYR A 154 -3.93 1.52 -14.15
C TYR A 154 -3.86 0.97 -12.72
N MET A 155 -3.04 1.57 -11.83
CA MET A 155 -2.98 1.17 -10.43
C MET A 155 -4.20 1.62 -9.64
N LEU A 156 -4.69 2.83 -9.93
CA LEU A 156 -5.86 3.43 -9.28
C LEU A 156 -6.60 4.32 -10.29
N SER A 157 -7.83 3.97 -10.62
CA SER A 157 -8.64 4.65 -11.64
C SER A 157 -10.14 4.40 -11.44
N ALA A 158 -10.96 4.96 -12.36
CA ALA A 158 -12.39 4.70 -12.43
C ALA A 158 -12.74 3.31 -13.00
N ASN A 159 -11.76 2.47 -13.30
CA ASN A 159 -11.97 1.06 -13.60
C ASN A 159 -11.93 0.26 -12.29
N LEU A 160 -13.10 -0.18 -11.82
CA LEU A 160 -13.27 -0.83 -10.51
C LEU A 160 -12.48 -2.13 -10.40
N GLY A 161 -12.65 -3.01 -11.39
CA GLY A 161 -12.01 -4.33 -11.40
C GLY A 161 -10.50 -4.24 -11.56
N ARG A 162 -10.01 -3.34 -12.44
CA ARG A 162 -8.57 -3.12 -12.62
C ARG A 162 -7.90 -2.59 -11.35
N THR A 163 -8.54 -1.66 -10.64
CA THR A 163 -8.02 -1.15 -9.37
C THR A 163 -7.88 -2.29 -8.34
N ILE A 164 -8.90 -3.14 -8.20
CA ILE A 164 -8.82 -4.32 -7.32
C ILE A 164 -7.72 -5.27 -7.78
N GLN A 165 -7.66 -5.61 -9.08
CA GLN A 165 -6.62 -6.48 -9.65
C GLN A 165 -5.23 -5.96 -9.32
N SER A 166 -5.00 -4.66 -9.49
CA SER A 166 -3.68 -4.03 -9.31
C SER A 166 -3.24 -4.07 -7.84
N LEU A 167 -4.14 -3.78 -6.91
CA LEU A 167 -3.83 -3.87 -5.48
C LEU A 167 -3.63 -5.33 -5.04
N ARG A 168 -4.47 -6.25 -5.52
CA ARG A 168 -4.31 -7.68 -5.26
C ARG A 168 -2.99 -8.21 -5.82
N GLN A 169 -2.60 -7.78 -7.02
CA GLN A 169 -1.30 -8.09 -7.63
C GLN A 169 -0.15 -7.60 -6.75
N ALA A 170 -0.22 -6.34 -6.27
CA ALA A 170 0.80 -5.81 -5.37
C ALA A 170 0.92 -6.60 -4.06
N VAL A 171 -0.20 -7.07 -3.51
CA VAL A 171 -0.23 -7.90 -2.29
C VAL A 171 0.41 -9.28 -2.56
N TRP A 172 0.03 -9.95 -3.64
CA TRP A 172 0.58 -11.25 -4.02
C TRP A 172 2.07 -11.18 -4.32
N ASP A 173 2.51 -10.17 -5.07
CA ASP A 173 3.93 -9.93 -5.37
C ASP A 173 4.73 -9.67 -4.07
N GLY A 174 4.14 -8.92 -3.13
CA GLY A 174 4.71 -8.70 -1.80
C GLY A 174 4.87 -9.98 -1.00
N GLN A 175 3.83 -10.85 -0.94
CA GLN A 175 3.89 -12.13 -0.25
C GLN A 175 4.90 -13.09 -0.90
N LYS A 176 4.98 -13.12 -2.24
CA LYS A 176 5.98 -13.90 -2.98
C LYS A 176 7.40 -13.46 -2.63
N LEU A 177 7.64 -12.15 -2.61
CA LEU A 177 8.92 -11.58 -2.18
C LEU A 177 9.25 -11.90 -0.71
N ILE A 178 8.27 -11.85 0.20
CA ILE A 178 8.46 -12.19 1.62
C ILE A 178 8.84 -13.66 1.79
N ARG A 179 8.20 -14.60 1.08
CA ARG A 179 8.59 -16.00 1.09
C ARG A 179 10.04 -16.19 0.63
N TRP A 180 10.44 -15.52 -0.45
CA TRP A 180 11.83 -15.56 -0.90
C TRP A 180 12.79 -15.01 0.15
N LEU A 181 12.49 -13.88 0.79
CA LEU A 181 13.33 -13.36 1.88
C LEU A 181 13.45 -14.35 3.05
N LYS A 182 12.39 -15.07 3.37
CA LYS A 182 12.45 -16.14 4.38
C LYS A 182 13.34 -17.30 3.94
N SER A 183 13.27 -17.73 2.69
CA SER A 183 14.16 -18.79 2.15
C SER A 183 15.63 -18.35 2.08
N GLU A 184 15.90 -17.04 1.90
CA GLU A 184 17.22 -16.42 2.00
C GLU A 184 17.76 -16.31 3.44
N GLY A 185 16.99 -16.76 4.44
CA GLY A 185 17.39 -16.80 5.84
C GLY A 185 17.17 -15.52 6.64
N TYR A 186 16.38 -14.56 6.14
CA TYR A 186 16.01 -13.40 6.95
C TYR A 186 15.10 -13.82 8.10
N ARG A 187 15.50 -13.47 9.33
CA ARG A 187 14.79 -13.89 10.56
C ARG A 187 13.49 -13.13 10.77
N GLU A 188 13.55 -11.81 10.70
CA GLU A 188 12.40 -10.92 10.90
C GLU A 188 12.09 -10.15 9.63
N ILE A 189 10.84 -10.24 9.17
CA ILE A 189 10.35 -9.49 8.01
C ILE A 189 9.45 -8.36 8.48
N CYS A 190 9.78 -7.15 8.05
CA CYS A 190 9.00 -5.95 8.28
C CYS A 190 8.46 -5.40 6.95
N VAL A 191 7.34 -4.68 7.00
CA VAL A 191 6.81 -3.95 5.85
C VAL A 191 6.66 -2.47 6.17
N LEU A 192 6.89 -1.63 5.18
CA LEU A 192 6.62 -0.19 5.22
C LEU A 192 5.78 0.17 3.99
N GLY A 193 4.65 0.82 4.21
CA GLY A 193 3.85 1.39 3.13
C GLY A 193 3.68 2.89 3.27
N MET A 194 3.67 3.61 2.15
CA MET A 194 3.47 5.06 2.12
C MET A 194 2.27 5.42 1.24
N SER A 195 1.30 6.17 1.77
CA SER A 195 0.08 6.56 1.06
C SER A 195 -0.60 5.31 0.46
N LEU A 196 -0.88 5.22 -0.84
CA LEU A 196 -1.45 4.01 -1.46
C LEU A 196 -0.66 2.73 -1.11
N GLY A 197 0.66 2.81 -1.00
CA GLY A 197 1.50 1.69 -0.56
C GLY A 197 1.20 1.23 0.86
N SER A 198 0.60 2.07 1.72
CA SER A 198 0.20 1.68 3.07
C SER A 198 -1.00 0.72 3.08
N TRP A 199 -1.93 0.85 2.12
CA TRP A 199 -2.98 -0.16 1.92
C TRP A 199 -2.40 -1.50 1.50
N VAL A 200 -1.43 -1.49 0.56
CA VAL A 200 -0.76 -2.73 0.14
C VAL A 200 0.00 -3.36 1.31
N ALA A 201 0.81 -2.58 2.04
CA ALA A 201 1.54 -3.06 3.21
C ALA A 201 0.62 -3.59 4.32
N GLY A 202 -0.51 -2.90 4.58
CA GLY A 202 -1.53 -3.33 5.52
C GLY A 202 -2.20 -4.64 5.11
N LEU A 203 -2.60 -4.77 3.84
CA LEU A 203 -3.16 -6.01 3.30
C LEU A 203 -2.16 -7.16 3.33
N VAL A 204 -0.89 -6.92 2.97
CA VAL A 204 0.18 -7.92 3.11
C VAL A 204 0.31 -8.34 4.57
N ALA A 205 0.40 -7.39 5.50
CA ALA A 205 0.53 -7.69 6.92
C ALA A 205 -0.69 -8.44 7.48
N ALA A 206 -1.90 -8.13 7.02
CA ALA A 206 -3.12 -8.82 7.44
C ALA A 206 -3.18 -10.29 6.97
N HIS A 207 -2.58 -10.61 5.82
CA HIS A 207 -2.71 -11.91 5.15
C HIS A 207 -1.41 -12.75 5.10
N ASP A 208 -0.29 -12.24 5.63
CA ASP A 208 0.98 -12.96 5.70
C ASP A 208 1.55 -12.93 7.13
N THR A 209 1.53 -14.07 7.81
CA THR A 209 2.01 -14.21 9.20
C THR A 209 3.53 -14.16 9.34
N ASN A 210 4.29 -14.21 8.22
CA ASN A 210 5.74 -13.96 8.25
C ASN A 210 6.08 -12.51 8.55
N VAL A 211 5.16 -11.56 8.33
CA VAL A 211 5.33 -10.15 8.69
C VAL A 211 5.22 -9.99 10.20
N LYS A 212 6.25 -9.44 10.83
CA LYS A 212 6.31 -9.19 12.28
C LYS A 212 6.08 -7.71 12.62
N LYS A 213 6.44 -6.79 11.73
CA LYS A 213 6.21 -5.36 11.92
C LYS A 213 5.64 -4.72 10.67
N ALA A 214 4.57 -3.94 10.82
CA ALA A 214 3.96 -3.16 9.75
C ALA A 214 3.98 -1.67 10.10
N SER A 215 4.64 -0.87 9.27
CA SER A 215 4.66 0.60 9.43
C SER A 215 3.86 1.22 8.29
N LEU A 216 2.74 1.89 8.63
CA LEU A 216 1.76 2.42 7.69
C LEU A 216 1.77 3.95 7.76
N PHE A 217 2.33 4.58 6.74
CA PHE A 217 2.45 6.04 6.66
C PHE A 217 1.33 6.62 5.79
N LEU A 218 0.63 7.63 6.31
CA LEU A 218 -0.45 8.34 5.62
C LEU A 218 -1.53 7.35 5.14
N THR A 219 -1.98 6.49 6.07
CA THR A 219 -2.94 5.40 5.85
C THR A 219 -4.33 5.75 6.36
N ALA A 220 -5.34 5.03 5.86
CA ALA A 220 -6.69 5.02 6.40
C ALA A 220 -7.31 3.63 6.21
N GLY A 221 -8.47 3.37 6.81
CA GLY A 221 -9.21 2.13 6.62
C GLY A 221 -9.73 2.02 5.20
N SER A 222 -10.60 2.95 4.82
CA SER A 222 -11.31 2.89 3.56
C SER A 222 -10.57 3.53 2.40
N LEU A 223 -10.19 2.72 1.39
CA LEU A 223 -9.69 3.22 0.11
C LEU A 223 -10.79 3.96 -0.66
N ALA A 224 -12.03 3.47 -0.62
CA ALA A 224 -13.19 4.12 -1.24
C ALA A 224 -13.41 5.53 -0.67
N GLY A 225 -13.40 5.65 0.66
CA GLY A 225 -13.50 6.93 1.35
C GLY A 225 -12.37 7.89 0.98
N MET A 226 -11.13 7.40 0.91
CA MET A 226 -9.98 8.20 0.49
C MET A 226 -10.13 8.70 -0.95
N VAL A 227 -10.54 7.85 -1.88
CA VAL A 227 -10.73 8.25 -3.28
C VAL A 227 -11.87 9.27 -3.41
N TRP A 228 -12.94 9.11 -2.62
CA TRP A 228 -14.09 10.00 -2.66
C TRP A 228 -13.82 11.39 -2.09
N THR A 229 -13.05 11.47 -1.03
CA THR A 229 -12.81 12.73 -0.29
C THR A 229 -11.45 13.37 -0.58
N GLY A 230 -10.49 12.57 -1.05
CA GLY A 230 -9.10 12.99 -1.21
C GLY A 230 -8.90 13.99 -2.35
N ARG A 231 -8.06 15.00 -2.08
CA ARG A 231 -7.72 16.05 -3.06
C ARG A 231 -7.04 15.48 -4.32
N ALA A 232 -6.17 14.48 -4.18
CA ALA A 232 -5.40 13.92 -5.30
C ALA A 232 -6.19 12.95 -6.21
N THR A 233 -7.39 12.56 -5.80
CA THR A 233 -8.24 11.57 -6.48
C THR A 233 -9.53 12.18 -7.05
N ARG A 234 -9.62 13.49 -7.08
CA ARG A 234 -10.82 14.23 -7.53
C ARG A 234 -11.28 13.81 -8.93
N ALA A 235 -10.39 13.66 -9.89
CA ALA A 235 -10.75 13.25 -11.25
C ALA A 235 -11.34 11.82 -11.29
N ILE A 236 -10.90 10.93 -10.40
CA ILE A 236 -11.46 9.58 -10.26
C ILE A 236 -12.88 9.66 -9.67
N ARG A 237 -13.08 10.48 -8.63
CA ARG A 237 -14.41 10.73 -8.06
C ARG A 237 -15.36 11.31 -9.10
N GLU A 238 -14.96 12.35 -9.83
CA GLU A 238 -15.75 12.97 -10.90
C GLU A 238 -16.15 11.96 -11.98
N SER A 239 -15.33 10.92 -12.20
CA SER A 239 -15.70 9.81 -13.10
C SER A 239 -16.83 8.96 -12.53
N PHE A 240 -16.86 8.74 -11.21
CA PHE A 240 -17.86 7.89 -10.55
C PHE A 240 -19.21 8.58 -10.37
N GLU A 241 -19.24 9.85 -9.97
CA GLU A 241 -20.43 10.60 -9.54
C GLU A 241 -21.64 10.48 -10.48
N PRO A 242 -21.52 10.36 -11.81
CA PRO A 242 -22.67 10.18 -12.69
C PRO A 242 -23.40 8.83 -12.53
N THR A 243 -22.72 7.78 -12.03
CA THR A 243 -23.25 6.40 -12.06
C THR A 243 -23.06 5.62 -10.76
N ILE A 244 -22.12 6.03 -9.91
CA ILE A 244 -21.73 5.30 -8.70
C ILE A 244 -21.62 6.30 -7.56
N ASP A 245 -22.28 6.04 -6.44
CA ASP A 245 -22.11 6.80 -5.20
C ASP A 245 -21.04 6.18 -4.28
N LEU A 246 -20.79 6.85 -3.17
CA LEU A 246 -19.81 6.37 -2.18
C LEU A 246 -20.21 5.03 -1.55
N CYS A 247 -21.52 4.77 -1.37
CA CYS A 247 -21.98 3.50 -0.81
C CYS A 247 -21.69 2.33 -1.76
N HIS A 248 -21.93 2.51 -3.06
CA HIS A 248 -21.54 1.53 -4.07
C HIS A 248 -20.02 1.32 -4.07
N LEU A 249 -19.23 2.39 -4.01
CA LEU A 249 -17.78 2.29 -4.04
C LEU A 249 -17.22 1.55 -2.81
N HIS A 250 -17.75 1.80 -1.62
CA HIS A 250 -17.42 1.05 -0.40
C HIS A 250 -17.67 -0.44 -0.54
N ARG A 251 -18.84 -0.82 -1.07
CA ARG A 251 -19.19 -2.22 -1.28
C ARG A 251 -18.35 -2.87 -2.38
N ALA A 252 -18.16 -2.17 -3.48
CA ALA A 252 -17.35 -2.64 -4.61
C ALA A 252 -15.89 -2.88 -4.23
N TRP A 253 -15.30 -1.96 -3.45
CA TRP A 253 -13.92 -2.05 -2.98
C TRP A 253 -13.78 -2.54 -1.53
N ALA A 254 -14.78 -3.23 -1.00
CA ALA A 254 -14.73 -3.82 0.34
C ALA A 254 -13.47 -4.68 0.59
N PRO A 255 -12.93 -5.47 -0.37
CA PRO A 255 -11.69 -6.21 -0.13
C PRO A 255 -10.45 -5.31 0.03
N LEU A 256 -10.51 -4.04 -0.35
CA LEU A 256 -9.42 -3.09 -0.21
C LEU A 256 -9.49 -2.26 1.08
N ASP A 257 -10.54 -2.42 1.88
CA ASP A 257 -10.74 -1.69 3.14
C ASP A 257 -9.97 -2.38 4.28
N LEU A 258 -8.94 -1.71 4.82
CA LEU A 258 -8.14 -2.23 5.93
C LEU A 258 -8.96 -2.42 7.22
N GLY A 259 -10.05 -1.67 7.39
CA GLY A 259 -10.97 -1.83 8.52
C GLY A 259 -11.57 -3.24 8.60
N ASN A 260 -11.82 -3.88 7.46
CA ASN A 260 -12.34 -5.24 7.39
C ASN A 260 -11.35 -6.30 7.90
N TYR A 261 -10.06 -5.95 8.01
CA TYR A 261 -8.99 -6.84 8.46
C TYR A 261 -8.40 -6.42 9.81
N ALA A 262 -9.10 -5.59 10.58
CA ALA A 262 -8.62 -5.08 11.86
C ALA A 262 -8.21 -6.21 12.82
N TYR A 263 -8.98 -7.30 12.90
CA TYR A 263 -8.62 -8.48 13.72
C TYR A 263 -7.35 -9.18 13.23
N SER A 264 -7.14 -9.29 11.92
CA SER A 264 -5.92 -9.86 11.35
C SER A 264 -4.70 -8.99 11.63
N LEU A 265 -4.88 -7.66 11.63
CA LEU A 265 -3.85 -6.68 11.97
C LEU A 265 -3.60 -6.58 13.49
N ALA A 266 -4.55 -7.04 14.32
CA ALA A 266 -4.46 -7.09 15.77
C ALA A 266 -3.86 -8.40 16.31
N ARG A 267 -3.38 -9.29 15.43
CA ARG A 267 -2.79 -10.55 15.89
C ARG A 267 -1.58 -10.33 16.81
N PRO A 268 -1.36 -11.18 17.83
CA PRO A 268 -0.35 -10.95 18.88
C PRO A 268 1.10 -10.88 18.40
N ASP A 269 1.41 -11.51 17.25
CA ASP A 269 2.75 -11.59 16.68
C ASP A 269 3.02 -10.52 15.59
N LEU A 270 2.19 -9.48 15.51
CA LEU A 270 2.34 -8.33 14.62
C LEU A 270 2.35 -7.03 15.41
N ASP A 271 3.47 -6.33 15.38
CA ASP A 271 3.52 -4.94 15.82
C ASP A 271 3.10 -4.00 14.67
N THR A 272 2.22 -3.05 14.95
CA THR A 272 1.76 -2.08 13.96
C THR A 272 2.12 -0.65 14.37
N GLN A 273 2.71 0.10 13.44
CA GLN A 273 2.97 1.54 13.58
C GLN A 273 2.15 2.31 12.54
N ILE A 274 1.54 3.41 12.96
CA ILE A 274 0.77 4.29 12.09
C ILE A 274 1.32 5.73 12.20
N VAL A 275 1.73 6.29 11.07
CA VAL A 275 2.22 7.67 10.98
C VAL A 275 1.22 8.51 10.19
N LEU A 276 0.69 9.55 10.83
CA LEU A 276 -0.39 10.39 10.31
C LEU A 276 0.05 11.84 10.19
N ALA A 277 -0.51 12.53 9.20
CA ALA A 277 -0.39 13.95 9.01
C ALA A 277 -1.70 14.66 9.41
N LYS A 278 -1.66 15.53 10.44
CA LYS A 278 -2.85 16.21 10.98
C LYS A 278 -3.56 17.16 9.99
N ARG A 279 -2.87 17.56 8.96
CA ARG A 279 -3.32 18.52 7.94
C ARG A 279 -3.42 17.88 6.55
N ASP A 280 -3.54 16.56 6.50
CA ASP A 280 -3.63 15.80 5.26
C ASP A 280 -4.96 16.09 4.55
N LYS A 281 -4.89 16.46 3.26
CA LYS A 281 -6.05 16.70 2.39
C LYS A 281 -6.19 15.60 1.30
N VAL A 282 -5.27 14.64 1.30
CA VAL A 282 -5.30 13.50 0.38
C VAL A 282 -5.88 12.28 1.10
N VAL A 283 -5.35 11.96 2.28
CA VAL A 283 -5.92 10.97 3.20
C VAL A 283 -6.43 11.74 4.41
N LEU A 284 -7.72 12.02 4.45
CA LEU A 284 -8.28 12.87 5.50
C LEU A 284 -8.05 12.24 6.89
N PRO A 285 -7.70 13.05 7.91
CA PRO A 285 -7.44 12.56 9.26
C PRO A 285 -8.56 11.72 9.85
N GLU A 286 -9.82 12.03 9.54
CA GLU A 286 -11.01 11.31 10.03
C GLU A 286 -11.01 9.85 9.57
N LEU A 287 -10.59 9.60 8.33
CA LEU A 287 -10.49 8.23 7.79
C LEU A 287 -9.39 7.41 8.48
N SER A 288 -8.30 8.09 8.86
CA SER A 288 -7.20 7.48 9.62
C SER A 288 -7.63 7.18 11.05
N ILE A 289 -8.39 8.06 11.69
CA ILE A 289 -8.93 7.88 13.04
C ILE A 289 -9.88 6.68 13.05
N SER A 290 -10.76 6.55 12.07
CA SER A 290 -11.67 5.39 11.94
C SER A 290 -10.91 4.06 11.85
N LEU A 291 -9.76 4.02 11.16
CA LEU A 291 -8.90 2.83 11.16
C LEU A 291 -8.33 2.55 12.55
N LEU A 292 -7.84 3.58 13.26
CA LEU A 292 -7.32 3.43 14.62
C LEU A 292 -8.39 2.90 15.59
N GLU A 293 -9.61 3.39 15.48
CA GLU A 293 -10.75 2.90 16.26
C GLU A 293 -11.04 1.43 15.96
N SER A 294 -11.04 1.04 14.68
CA SER A 294 -11.24 -0.36 14.28
C SER A 294 -10.14 -1.28 14.83
N LEU A 295 -8.88 -0.85 14.79
CA LEU A 295 -7.75 -1.59 15.36
C LEU A 295 -7.85 -1.69 16.88
N ASN A 296 -8.17 -0.61 17.57
CA ASN A 296 -8.36 -0.61 19.03
C ASN A 296 -9.50 -1.55 19.45
N ASN A 297 -10.62 -1.52 18.74
CA ASN A 297 -11.77 -2.41 18.99
C ASN A 297 -11.41 -3.89 18.75
N ALA A 298 -10.47 -4.16 17.84
CA ALA A 298 -9.92 -5.50 17.60
C ALA A 298 -8.84 -5.91 18.60
N GLY A 299 -8.44 -5.02 19.53
CA GLY A 299 -7.44 -5.26 20.57
C GLY A 299 -6.01 -4.91 20.17
N ALA A 300 -5.76 -4.32 19.01
CA ALA A 300 -4.44 -3.87 18.60
C ALA A 300 -4.00 -2.61 19.36
N LYS A 301 -2.73 -2.57 19.77
CA LYS A 301 -2.09 -1.36 20.31
C LYS A 301 -1.07 -0.83 19.30
N ALA A 302 -1.55 -0.03 18.34
CA ALA A 302 -0.67 0.57 17.36
C ALA A 302 0.25 1.65 17.98
N ASP A 303 1.53 1.71 17.57
CA ASP A 303 2.42 2.85 17.83
C ASP A 303 2.03 4.00 16.90
N VAL A 304 1.43 5.05 17.42
CA VAL A 304 0.87 6.15 16.62
C VAL A 304 1.76 7.40 16.72
N LEU A 305 2.24 7.86 15.56
CA LEU A 305 2.92 9.16 15.42
C LEU A 305 2.05 10.13 14.62
N GLN A 306 1.63 11.22 15.23
CA GLN A 306 0.89 12.29 14.54
C GLN A 306 1.77 13.52 14.35
N LEU A 307 1.95 13.95 13.10
CA LEU A 307 2.76 15.11 12.73
C LEU A 307 1.89 16.26 12.23
N ASN A 308 2.23 17.50 12.63
CA ASN A 308 1.48 18.69 12.21
C ASN A 308 1.94 19.18 10.83
N CYS A 309 1.75 18.32 9.81
CA CYS A 309 2.07 18.56 8.41
C CYS A 309 0.92 18.07 7.52
N GLY A 310 0.99 18.32 6.23
CA GLY A 310 0.10 17.74 5.22
C GLY A 310 0.69 16.49 4.57
N HIS A 311 0.02 15.99 3.53
CA HIS A 311 0.37 14.73 2.86
C HIS A 311 1.79 14.77 2.28
N TYR A 312 2.07 15.78 1.49
CA TYR A 312 3.36 15.90 0.79
C TYR A 312 4.45 16.50 1.68
N SER A 313 4.09 17.38 2.61
CA SER A 313 5.04 18.03 3.51
C SER A 313 5.61 17.08 4.58
N LEU A 314 5.05 15.87 4.75
CA LEU A 314 5.70 14.80 5.50
C LEU A 314 7.10 14.47 4.93
N ALA A 315 7.29 14.61 3.62
CA ALA A 315 8.55 14.30 2.94
C ALA A 315 9.64 15.38 3.09
N ILE A 316 9.39 16.47 3.79
CA ILE A 316 10.36 17.55 3.99
C ILE A 316 10.78 17.70 5.46
N PRO A 317 12.02 18.17 5.75
CA PRO A 317 12.44 18.50 7.11
C PRO A 317 11.55 19.56 7.76
N PRO A 318 11.27 19.44 9.08
CA PRO A 318 11.80 18.41 10.01
C PRO A 318 11.02 17.10 10.02
N TYR A 319 9.86 17.03 9.35
CA TYR A 319 8.91 15.92 9.47
C TYR A 319 9.48 14.58 9.00
N ILE A 320 10.15 14.55 7.84
CA ILE A 320 10.78 13.33 7.33
C ILE A 320 11.85 12.77 8.28
N LEU A 321 12.58 13.66 8.97
CA LEU A 321 13.59 13.27 9.94
C LEU A 321 12.96 12.64 11.18
N VAL A 322 11.90 13.27 11.71
CA VAL A 322 11.14 12.75 12.87
C VAL A 322 10.51 11.40 12.52
N ALA A 323 9.86 11.30 11.36
CA ALA A 323 9.25 10.06 10.88
C ALA A 323 10.30 8.96 10.68
N GLY A 324 11.46 9.28 10.09
CA GLY A 324 12.55 8.32 9.88
C GLY A 324 13.19 7.83 11.19
N MET A 325 13.39 8.71 12.17
CA MET A 325 13.88 8.32 13.51
C MET A 325 12.87 7.45 14.25
N ASN A 326 11.58 7.79 14.16
CA ASN A 326 10.51 7.02 14.77
C ASN A 326 10.38 5.63 14.12
N LEU A 327 10.43 5.55 12.78
CA LEU A 327 10.49 4.29 12.05
C LEU A 327 11.66 3.42 12.51
N LYS A 328 12.87 3.99 12.59
CA LYS A 328 14.05 3.26 13.07
C LYS A 328 13.84 2.73 14.50
N ARG A 329 13.31 3.56 15.41
CA ARG A 329 13.00 3.15 16.78
C ARG A 329 12.04 1.96 16.78
N PHE A 330 10.93 2.05 16.04
CA PHE A 330 9.93 1.00 15.91
C PHE A 330 10.52 -0.31 15.39
N LEU A 331 11.32 -0.24 14.30
CA LEU A 331 11.97 -1.42 13.72
C LEU A 331 13.04 -2.04 14.63
N SER A 332 13.59 -1.29 15.59
CA SER A 332 14.65 -1.76 16.51
C SER A 332 14.13 -2.27 17.86
N GLN A 333 12.84 -2.14 18.13
CA GLN A 333 12.23 -2.75 19.34
C GLN A 333 12.25 -4.28 19.19
N SER A 334 12.52 -5.00 20.31
CA SER A 334 12.29 -6.45 20.38
C SER A 334 10.81 -6.76 20.24
N ASP A 335 10.50 -7.92 19.67
CA ASP A 335 9.12 -8.36 19.42
C ASP A 335 8.31 -8.37 20.73
N SER A 336 7.02 -8.02 20.61
CA SER A 336 6.09 -8.03 21.74
C SER A 336 5.92 -9.43 22.35
N SER A 337 6.18 -10.48 21.59
CA SER A 337 6.22 -11.87 22.08
C SER A 337 7.31 -12.13 23.12
N ASP A 338 8.45 -11.43 23.05
CA ASP A 338 9.56 -11.59 24.01
C ASP A 338 9.34 -10.86 25.35
N ARG A 339 8.28 -10.05 25.47
CA ARG A 339 7.93 -9.27 26.67
C ARG A 339 6.97 -9.98 27.62
N GLN A 340 6.51 -11.18 27.28
CA GLN A 340 5.57 -11.97 28.11
C GLN A 340 6.21 -13.22 28.77
N ILE A 341 7.56 -13.28 28.85
CA ILE A 341 8.26 -14.33 29.59
C ILE A 341 8.85 -13.74 30.88
#